data_ffe0bc9c284cae84b941663d3393f151
#
_entry.id   ffe0bc9c284cae84b941663d3393f151
#
_cell.length_a   1.000
_cell.length_b   1.000
_cell.length_c   1.000
_cell.angle_alpha   90.00
_cell.angle_beta   90.00
_cell.angle_gamma   90.00
#
_symmetry.space_group_name_H-M   'P 1'
#
loop_
_entity.id
_entity.type
_entity.pdbx_description
1 polymer ?
#
loop_
_entity_poly.entity_id
_entity_poly.type
_entity_poly.pdbx_seq_one_letter_code
_entity_poly.pdbx_strand_id
1 'polypeptide(L)'
;MTADVQRLIGFYRSPLGRIARALVREQVVALAHDVQGKRVLGLGFATPYLRFTLDQAERVLAFMPSRQGASAWPREGPSHTVLCDPLEMPLTDAAIDLTIAIHAIEHVADAEELMRELWRITAPNGDLILVVPRRRGIWAQRDNTPFGQGSPYSGGQLDKLLREHGFVPVSWRAGLFVPPFQSSFVLKSTRLFERLGRVFGPAMSGVICVRARKQAFPAIPRRQREERFVRVPGMSAATARQG
;
A
#
# COMPACT_ATOMS: atom_id res chain seq x y z
N MET A 1 -14.43 12.00 -2.27
CA MET A 1 -15.49 11.48 -1.37
C MET A 1 -14.94 10.27 -0.67
N THR A 2 -14.94 10.23 0.65
CA THR A 2 -14.49 9.07 1.44
C THR A 2 -15.54 7.96 1.35
N ALA A 3 -15.13 6.72 1.15
CA ALA A 3 -16.06 5.59 1.16
C ALA A 3 -16.60 5.38 2.58
N ASP A 4 -17.92 5.46 2.74
CA ASP A 4 -18.62 5.17 3.98
C ASP A 4 -18.44 3.69 4.36
N VAL A 5 -18.22 3.40 5.65
CA VAL A 5 -18.02 2.04 6.17
C VAL A 5 -19.18 1.09 5.83
N GLN A 6 -20.42 1.59 5.79
CA GLN A 6 -21.59 0.77 5.44
C GLN A 6 -21.56 0.35 3.96
N ARG A 7 -21.13 1.24 3.08
CA ARG A 7 -20.92 0.92 1.65
C ARG A 7 -19.81 -0.12 1.47
N LEU A 8 -18.71 0.01 2.21
CA LEU A 8 -17.61 -0.97 2.22
C LEU A 8 -18.11 -2.33 2.69
N ILE A 9 -18.81 -2.39 3.83
CA ILE A 9 -19.41 -3.63 4.35
C ILE A 9 -20.37 -4.24 3.33
N GLY A 10 -21.26 -3.43 2.74
CA GLY A 10 -22.21 -3.89 1.72
C GLY A 10 -21.51 -4.49 0.51
N PHE A 11 -20.49 -3.81 -0.02
CA PHE A 11 -19.69 -4.32 -1.13
C PHE A 11 -19.04 -5.67 -0.78
N TYR A 12 -18.32 -5.76 0.33
CA TYR A 12 -17.59 -6.98 0.71
C TYR A 12 -18.50 -8.15 1.12
N ARG A 13 -19.81 -7.91 1.34
CA ARG A 13 -20.83 -8.95 1.49
C ARG A 13 -21.34 -9.49 0.15
N SER A 14 -21.22 -8.72 -0.94
CA SER A 14 -21.65 -9.14 -2.27
C SER A 14 -20.80 -10.31 -2.80
N PRO A 15 -21.30 -11.07 -3.80
CA PRO A 15 -20.51 -12.14 -4.44
C PRO A 15 -19.18 -11.63 -5.01
N LEU A 16 -19.21 -10.52 -5.74
CA LEU A 16 -18.01 -9.88 -6.31
C LEU A 16 -17.05 -9.39 -5.21
N GLY A 17 -17.57 -8.77 -4.16
CA GLY A 17 -16.77 -8.28 -3.04
C GLY A 17 -16.10 -9.41 -2.25
N ARG A 18 -16.75 -10.56 -2.11
CA ARG A 18 -16.13 -11.75 -1.49
C ARG A 18 -14.95 -12.27 -2.30
N ILE A 19 -15.08 -12.29 -3.64
CA ILE A 19 -13.98 -12.65 -4.54
C ILE A 19 -12.86 -11.63 -4.44
N ALA A 20 -13.16 -10.34 -4.55
CA ALA A 20 -12.18 -9.27 -4.44
C ALA A 20 -11.41 -9.36 -3.11
N ARG A 21 -12.12 -9.59 -2.00
CA ARG A 21 -11.51 -9.80 -0.69
C ARG A 21 -10.55 -10.99 -0.67
N ALA A 22 -10.96 -12.12 -1.21
CA ALA A 22 -10.12 -13.33 -1.22
C ALA A 22 -8.83 -13.10 -2.02
N LEU A 23 -8.93 -12.49 -3.21
CA LEU A 23 -7.79 -12.22 -4.08
C LEU A 23 -6.81 -11.19 -3.48
N VAL A 24 -7.33 -10.11 -2.91
CA VAL A 24 -6.49 -9.11 -2.24
C VAL A 24 -5.85 -9.70 -0.98
N ARG A 25 -6.61 -10.49 -0.20
CA ARG A 25 -6.08 -11.18 0.98
C ARG A 25 -4.89 -12.09 0.65
N GLU A 26 -4.95 -12.83 -0.45
CA GLU A 26 -3.84 -13.65 -0.93
C GLU A 26 -2.56 -12.82 -1.10
N GLN A 27 -2.67 -11.62 -1.69
CA GLN A 27 -1.52 -10.73 -1.89
C GLN A 27 -1.01 -10.15 -0.57
N VAL A 28 -1.92 -9.75 0.33
CA VAL A 28 -1.56 -9.19 1.66
C VAL A 28 -0.84 -10.25 2.49
N VAL A 29 -1.35 -11.47 2.58
CA VAL A 29 -0.71 -12.59 3.32
C VAL A 29 0.67 -12.88 2.74
N ALA A 30 0.79 -12.94 1.42
CA ALA A 30 2.07 -13.19 0.76
C ALA A 30 3.10 -12.06 0.98
N LEU A 31 2.67 -10.81 1.21
CA LEU A 31 3.55 -9.69 1.53
C LEU A 31 3.88 -9.60 3.01
N ALA A 32 2.96 -9.96 3.89
CA ALA A 32 3.15 -9.89 5.34
C ALA A 32 4.23 -10.86 5.85
N HIS A 33 4.43 -11.99 5.14
CA HIS A 33 5.33 -13.08 5.53
C HIS A 33 5.03 -13.56 6.96
N ASP A 34 5.99 -13.38 7.86
CA ASP A 34 5.87 -13.73 9.26
C ASP A 34 5.32 -12.55 10.06
N VAL A 35 4.28 -12.79 10.87
CA VAL A 35 3.67 -11.82 11.78
C VAL A 35 3.80 -12.22 13.25
N GLN A 36 4.54 -13.31 13.52
CA GLN A 36 4.74 -13.83 14.87
C GLN A 36 5.35 -12.76 15.78
N GLY A 37 4.70 -12.52 16.92
CA GLY A 37 5.16 -11.57 17.92
C GLY A 37 5.20 -10.09 17.49
N LYS A 38 4.62 -9.73 16.34
CA LYS A 38 4.60 -8.34 15.84
C LYS A 38 3.42 -7.56 16.38
N ARG A 39 3.63 -6.25 16.56
CA ARG A 39 2.56 -5.28 16.79
C ARG A 39 2.03 -4.84 15.43
N VAL A 40 0.81 -5.26 15.12
CA VAL A 40 0.19 -5.07 13.80
C VAL A 40 -0.88 -4.00 13.85
N LEU A 41 -0.85 -3.07 12.90
CA LEU A 41 -1.86 -2.05 12.68
C LEU A 41 -2.55 -2.27 11.32
N GLY A 42 -3.87 -2.37 11.32
CA GLY A 42 -4.67 -2.20 10.12
C GLY A 42 -5.17 -0.77 10.05
N LEU A 43 -4.96 -0.09 8.93
CA LEU A 43 -5.42 1.28 8.70
C LEU A 43 -6.44 1.33 7.56
N GLY A 44 -7.49 2.14 7.73
CA GLY A 44 -8.60 2.24 6.79
C GLY A 44 -9.57 1.07 6.94
N PHE A 45 -10.03 0.49 5.85
CA PHE A 45 -10.89 -0.70 5.91
C PHE A 45 -10.08 -2.01 5.80
N ALA A 46 -9.10 -2.16 6.69
CA ALA A 46 -8.19 -3.31 6.71
C ALA A 46 -8.77 -4.55 7.42
N THR A 47 -9.81 -4.41 8.24
CA THR A 47 -10.36 -5.49 9.08
C THR A 47 -10.67 -6.80 8.35
N PRO A 48 -11.18 -6.84 7.09
CA PRO A 48 -11.40 -8.08 6.38
C PRO A 48 -10.12 -8.87 6.08
N TYR A 49 -8.98 -8.24 6.21
CA TYR A 49 -7.66 -8.76 5.83
C TYR A 49 -6.75 -9.09 7.01
N LEU A 50 -7.14 -8.73 8.25
CA LEU A 50 -6.31 -8.88 9.45
C LEU A 50 -6.50 -10.21 10.19
N ARG A 51 -7.53 -11.01 9.87
CA ARG A 51 -7.86 -12.20 10.68
C ARG A 51 -6.69 -13.19 10.84
N PHE A 52 -5.81 -13.29 9.86
CA PHE A 52 -4.66 -14.19 9.92
C PHE A 52 -3.59 -13.76 10.93
N THR A 53 -3.64 -12.52 11.41
CA THR A 53 -2.66 -11.99 12.37
C THR A 53 -3.07 -12.23 13.82
N LEU A 54 -4.36 -12.51 14.11
CA LEU A 54 -4.90 -12.56 15.48
C LEU A 54 -4.25 -13.59 16.38
N ASP A 55 -3.92 -14.76 15.82
CA ASP A 55 -3.39 -15.88 16.60
C ASP A 55 -1.85 -15.88 16.70
N GLN A 56 -1.18 -14.98 15.97
CA GLN A 56 0.28 -14.98 15.83
C GLN A 56 0.93 -13.68 16.32
N ALA A 57 0.25 -12.55 16.13
CA ALA A 57 0.77 -11.25 16.49
C ALA A 57 0.72 -11.02 18.02
N GLU A 58 1.66 -10.22 18.52
CA GLU A 58 1.62 -9.75 19.92
C GLU A 58 0.38 -8.89 20.17
N ARG A 59 0.08 -8.00 19.23
CA ARG A 59 -1.05 -7.08 19.29
C ARG A 59 -1.56 -6.76 17.89
N VAL A 60 -2.88 -6.67 17.75
CA VAL A 60 -3.53 -6.25 16.51
C VAL A 60 -4.47 -5.10 16.81
N LEU A 61 -4.29 -3.97 16.12
CA LEU A 61 -5.15 -2.80 16.18
C LEU A 61 -5.77 -2.54 14.80
N ALA A 62 -6.99 -2.02 14.75
CA ALA A 62 -7.66 -1.63 13.52
C ALA A 62 -8.12 -0.18 13.62
N PHE A 63 -7.36 0.73 13.00
CA PHE A 63 -7.66 2.15 13.00
C PHE A 63 -8.48 2.52 11.78
N MET A 64 -9.67 3.03 12.02
CA MET A 64 -10.60 3.46 10.99
C MET A 64 -10.69 4.99 10.99
N PRO A 65 -10.53 5.63 9.81
CA PRO A 65 -10.66 7.08 9.69
C PRO A 65 -12.04 7.56 10.14
N SER A 66 -12.10 8.61 10.94
CA SER A 66 -13.34 9.17 11.48
C SER A 66 -14.36 9.53 10.39
N ARG A 67 -13.88 10.02 9.25
CA ARG A 67 -14.73 10.32 8.07
C ARG A 67 -15.28 9.09 7.35
N GLN A 68 -14.67 7.91 7.55
CA GLN A 68 -15.13 6.66 6.97
C GLN A 68 -16.16 5.97 7.86
N GLY A 69 -16.08 6.18 9.17
CA GLY A 69 -16.84 5.47 10.19
C GLY A 69 -16.17 4.16 10.61
N ALA A 70 -16.66 3.58 11.70
CA ALA A 70 -16.08 2.35 12.25
C ALA A 70 -17.11 1.21 12.36
N SER A 71 -16.60 -0.02 12.37
CA SER A 71 -17.34 -1.22 12.73
C SER A 71 -16.53 -2.04 13.74
N ALA A 72 -17.20 -2.63 14.73
CA ALA A 72 -16.53 -3.49 15.70
C ALA A 72 -15.84 -4.66 15.00
N TRP A 73 -14.59 -4.92 15.38
CA TRP A 73 -13.79 -6.03 14.91
C TRP A 73 -12.74 -6.42 15.98
N PRO A 74 -12.47 -7.72 16.18
CA PRO A 74 -13.17 -8.88 15.60
C PRO A 74 -14.64 -8.95 16.07
N ARG A 75 -15.44 -9.82 15.46
CA ARG A 75 -16.85 -9.97 15.84
C ARG A 75 -17.03 -10.69 17.17
N GLU A 76 -16.05 -11.50 17.54
CA GLU A 76 -16.00 -12.29 18.76
C GLU A 76 -14.96 -11.69 19.69
N GLY A 77 -15.32 -11.46 20.96
CA GLY A 77 -14.44 -10.88 21.96
C GLY A 77 -14.38 -9.34 21.95
N PRO A 78 -13.42 -8.76 22.64
CA PRO A 78 -13.23 -7.30 22.70
C PRO A 78 -12.92 -6.71 21.33
N SER A 79 -13.45 -5.51 21.06
CA SER A 79 -13.15 -4.82 19.80
C SER A 79 -11.73 -4.26 19.79
N HIS A 80 -11.00 -4.51 18.71
CA HIS A 80 -9.69 -3.94 18.45
C HIS A 80 -9.77 -2.68 17.55
N THR A 81 -10.99 -2.21 17.27
CA THR A 81 -11.22 -1.08 16.38
C THR A 81 -11.17 0.25 17.14
N VAL A 82 -10.45 1.19 16.57
CA VAL A 82 -10.37 2.58 17.04
C VAL A 82 -10.77 3.51 15.90
N LEU A 83 -11.62 4.49 16.20
CA LEU A 83 -11.95 5.58 15.29
C LEU A 83 -11.00 6.75 15.58
N CYS A 84 -10.22 7.16 14.59
CA CYS A 84 -9.23 8.23 14.78
C CYS A 84 -9.03 9.06 13.49
N ASP A 85 -8.31 10.17 13.63
CA ASP A 85 -7.73 10.84 12.48
C ASP A 85 -6.50 10.04 12.01
N PRO A 86 -6.42 9.63 10.74
CA PRO A 86 -5.28 8.91 10.23
C PRO A 86 -4.00 9.77 10.12
N LEU A 87 -4.14 11.09 10.18
CA LEU A 87 -3.01 12.04 10.14
C LEU A 87 -2.42 12.30 11.54
N GLU A 88 -3.17 11.95 12.61
CA GLU A 88 -2.75 12.12 14.00
C GLU A 88 -3.21 10.89 14.82
N MET A 89 -2.50 9.79 14.68
CA MET A 89 -2.85 8.54 15.33
C MET A 89 -2.42 8.54 16.81
N PRO A 90 -3.29 8.07 17.74
CA PRO A 90 -3.00 8.02 19.18
C PRO A 90 -2.02 6.88 19.52
N LEU A 91 -0.85 6.91 18.92
CA LEU A 91 0.24 5.96 19.10
C LEU A 91 1.54 6.72 19.37
N THR A 92 2.39 6.14 20.20
CA THR A 92 3.76 6.63 20.39
C THR A 92 4.61 6.36 19.17
N ASP A 93 5.74 7.04 19.07
CA ASP A 93 6.73 6.78 18.02
C ASP A 93 7.20 5.34 18.06
N ALA A 94 7.45 4.77 16.89
CA ALA A 94 7.95 3.39 16.73
C ALA A 94 7.10 2.31 17.44
N ALA A 95 5.79 2.53 17.57
CA ALA A 95 4.87 1.62 18.25
C ALA A 95 4.49 0.37 17.43
N ILE A 96 4.66 0.38 16.11
CA ILE A 96 4.11 -0.62 15.17
C ILE A 96 5.21 -1.27 14.35
N ASP A 97 5.20 -2.60 14.27
CA ASP A 97 6.17 -3.37 13.48
C ASP A 97 5.66 -3.65 12.06
N LEU A 98 4.33 -3.73 11.87
CA LEU A 98 3.71 -3.94 10.58
C LEU A 98 2.42 -3.14 10.46
N THR A 99 2.34 -2.22 9.50
CA THR A 99 1.08 -1.57 9.11
C THR A 99 0.55 -2.17 7.81
N ILE A 100 -0.74 -2.48 7.78
CA ILE A 100 -1.49 -2.92 6.59
C ILE A 100 -2.56 -1.87 6.30
N ALA A 101 -2.35 -1.04 5.28
CA ALA A 101 -3.26 0.05 4.91
C ALA A 101 -4.04 -0.30 3.63
N ILE A 102 -5.35 -0.34 3.74
CA ILE A 102 -6.29 -0.71 2.66
C ILE A 102 -7.49 0.24 2.72
N HIS A 103 -7.86 0.83 1.60
CA HIS A 103 -8.86 1.90 1.53
C HIS A 103 -8.53 3.04 2.51
N ALA A 104 -7.27 3.46 2.48
CA ALA A 104 -6.71 4.47 3.36
C ALA A 104 -6.11 5.64 2.56
N ILE A 105 -4.93 5.45 1.97
CA ILE A 105 -4.15 6.53 1.36
C ILE A 105 -4.84 7.19 0.15
N GLU A 106 -5.65 6.46 -0.60
CA GLU A 106 -6.42 6.99 -1.72
C GLU A 106 -7.59 7.90 -1.28
N HIS A 107 -7.93 7.91 0.00
CA HIS A 107 -9.06 8.65 0.57
C HIS A 107 -8.65 9.84 1.45
N VAL A 108 -7.38 10.01 1.76
CA VAL A 108 -6.90 11.18 2.51
C VAL A 108 -6.69 12.38 1.59
N ALA A 109 -6.82 13.58 2.15
CA ALA A 109 -6.59 14.82 1.42
C ALA A 109 -5.08 15.06 1.19
N ASP A 110 -4.27 14.75 2.20
CA ASP A 110 -2.82 14.89 2.17
C ASP A 110 -2.15 13.52 2.42
N ALA A 111 -1.70 12.91 1.32
CA ALA A 111 -1.02 11.63 1.37
C ALA A 111 0.39 11.74 1.96
N GLU A 112 1.05 12.90 1.81
CA GLU A 112 2.40 13.12 2.35
C GLU A 112 2.35 13.23 3.87
N GLU A 113 1.31 13.90 4.42
CA GLU A 113 1.09 13.99 5.86
C GLU A 113 0.80 12.61 6.46
N LEU A 114 -0.05 11.82 5.80
CA LEU A 114 -0.27 10.43 6.21
C LEU A 114 1.02 9.61 6.20
N MET A 115 1.87 9.77 5.17
CA MET A 115 3.13 9.05 5.09
C MET A 115 4.10 9.45 6.20
N ARG A 116 4.13 10.73 6.61
CA ARG A 116 4.93 11.22 7.76
C ARG A 116 4.44 10.57 9.07
N GLU A 117 3.13 10.50 9.26
CA GLU A 117 2.54 9.86 10.44
C GLU A 117 2.80 8.34 10.45
N LEU A 118 2.63 7.66 9.32
CA LEU A 118 2.99 6.25 9.18
C LEU A 118 4.47 6.01 9.48
N TRP A 119 5.35 6.92 9.05
CA TRP A 119 6.78 6.81 9.36
C TRP A 119 7.03 7.00 10.85
N ARG A 120 6.38 7.96 11.52
CA ARG A 120 6.51 8.21 12.95
C ARG A 120 6.18 6.96 13.77
N ILE A 121 5.03 6.36 13.51
CA ILE A 121 4.53 5.21 14.30
C ILE A 121 5.23 3.88 13.96
N THR A 122 5.84 3.75 12.80
CA THR A 122 6.52 2.50 12.39
C THR A 122 7.85 2.35 13.12
N ALA A 123 8.10 1.18 13.69
CA ALA A 123 9.35 0.83 14.36
C ALA A 123 10.54 0.82 13.36
N PRO A 124 11.79 0.97 13.82
CA PRO A 124 12.97 0.78 12.99
C PRO A 124 12.93 -0.61 12.32
N ASN A 125 13.17 -0.65 11.00
CA ASN A 125 13.01 -1.84 10.16
C ASN A 125 11.60 -2.43 10.10
N GLY A 126 10.59 -1.73 10.62
CA GLY A 126 9.19 -2.10 10.48
C GLY A 126 8.71 -2.00 9.03
N ASP A 127 7.63 -2.69 8.72
CA ASP A 127 7.10 -2.82 7.38
C ASP A 127 5.76 -2.09 7.22
N LEU A 128 5.56 -1.50 6.06
CA LEU A 128 4.30 -0.91 5.60
C LEU A 128 3.81 -1.68 4.37
N ILE A 129 2.61 -2.21 4.42
CA ILE A 129 1.92 -2.80 3.27
C ILE A 129 0.81 -1.83 2.84
N LEU A 130 0.89 -1.35 1.60
CA LEU A 130 -0.16 -0.55 0.98
C LEU A 130 -0.87 -1.36 -0.10
N VAL A 131 -2.20 -1.31 -0.10
CA VAL A 131 -3.05 -1.82 -1.17
C VAL A 131 -3.86 -0.67 -1.71
N VAL A 132 -3.59 -0.29 -2.95
CA VAL A 132 -4.22 0.87 -3.60
C VAL A 132 -4.81 0.50 -4.96
N PRO A 133 -5.90 1.16 -5.41
CA PRO A 133 -6.39 1.00 -6.75
C PRO A 133 -5.36 1.43 -7.79
N ARG A 134 -5.21 0.63 -8.85
CA ARG A 134 -4.32 0.98 -9.96
C ARG A 134 -4.98 2.00 -10.87
N ARG A 135 -4.32 3.14 -11.12
CA ARG A 135 -4.86 4.27 -11.90
C ARG A 135 -5.40 3.88 -13.29
N ARG A 136 -4.75 2.95 -13.99
CA ARG A 136 -5.18 2.44 -15.30
C ARG A 136 -5.94 1.12 -15.22
N GLY A 137 -6.24 0.64 -14.00
CA GLY A 137 -6.97 -0.61 -13.79
C GLY A 137 -8.47 -0.43 -14.04
N ILE A 138 -9.14 -1.49 -14.49
CA ILE A 138 -10.58 -1.48 -14.76
C ILE A 138 -11.38 -1.18 -13.48
N TRP A 139 -10.89 -1.57 -12.33
CA TRP A 139 -11.54 -1.34 -11.04
C TRP A 139 -11.56 0.14 -10.64
N ALA A 140 -10.50 0.90 -10.97
CA ALA A 140 -10.43 2.33 -10.68
C ALA A 140 -11.42 3.18 -11.52
N GLN A 141 -12.00 2.60 -12.57
CA GLN A 141 -12.98 3.26 -13.44
C GLN A 141 -14.44 2.93 -13.04
N ARG A 142 -14.64 2.23 -11.92
CA ARG A 142 -15.95 1.76 -11.48
C ARG A 142 -16.36 2.37 -10.15
N ASP A 143 -17.06 3.48 -10.21
CA ASP A 143 -17.52 4.25 -9.03
C ASP A 143 -18.44 3.46 -8.09
N ASN A 144 -19.03 2.37 -8.59
CA ASN A 144 -19.87 1.47 -7.80
C ASN A 144 -19.07 0.45 -6.98
N THR A 145 -17.74 0.50 -7.03
CA THR A 145 -16.85 -0.32 -6.18
C THR A 145 -15.96 0.57 -5.31
N PRO A 146 -15.52 0.09 -4.15
CA PRO A 146 -14.58 0.85 -3.31
C PRO A 146 -13.28 1.22 -4.01
N PHE A 147 -12.84 0.39 -4.97
CA PHE A 147 -11.61 0.60 -5.72
C PHE A 147 -11.71 1.69 -6.81
N GLY A 148 -12.92 2.12 -7.14
CA GLY A 148 -13.16 3.24 -8.06
C GLY A 148 -13.30 4.58 -7.34
N GLN A 149 -13.26 4.59 -6.01
CA GLN A 149 -13.39 5.80 -5.20
C GLN A 149 -12.01 6.28 -4.73
N GLY A 150 -11.88 7.60 -4.53
CA GLY A 150 -10.61 8.20 -4.11
C GLY A 150 -9.62 8.41 -5.27
N SER A 151 -8.35 8.58 -4.92
CA SER A 151 -7.26 8.88 -5.86
C SER A 151 -6.43 7.64 -6.17
N PRO A 152 -6.60 7.00 -7.35
CA PRO A 152 -5.84 5.81 -7.69
C PRO A 152 -4.38 6.16 -8.00
N TYR A 153 -3.48 5.20 -7.77
CA TYR A 153 -2.03 5.37 -7.94
C TYR A 153 -1.47 4.61 -9.14
N SER A 154 -0.43 5.17 -9.75
CA SER A 154 0.48 4.39 -10.59
C SER A 154 1.61 3.80 -9.73
N GLY A 155 2.28 2.75 -10.22
CA GLY A 155 3.42 2.17 -9.50
C GLY A 155 4.54 3.18 -9.25
N GLY A 156 4.85 4.03 -10.26
CA GLY A 156 5.89 5.06 -10.12
C GLY A 156 5.54 6.17 -9.12
N GLN A 157 4.26 6.58 -9.06
CA GLN A 157 3.80 7.55 -8.05
C GLN A 157 3.92 6.99 -6.64
N LEU A 158 3.54 5.71 -6.46
CA LEU A 158 3.61 5.06 -5.17
C LEU A 158 5.07 4.82 -4.72
N ASP A 159 5.95 4.43 -5.65
CA ASP A 159 7.39 4.27 -5.38
C ASP A 159 8.02 5.59 -4.95
N LYS A 160 7.74 6.67 -5.68
CA LYS A 160 8.22 8.02 -5.34
C LYS A 160 7.76 8.44 -3.95
N LEU A 161 6.45 8.34 -3.68
CA LEU A 161 5.87 8.73 -2.40
C LEU A 161 6.48 7.95 -1.22
N LEU A 162 6.67 6.64 -1.37
CA LEU A 162 7.29 5.81 -0.34
C LEU A 162 8.71 6.24 -0.05
N ARG A 163 9.55 6.44 -1.10
CA ARG A 163 10.97 6.79 -0.92
C ARG A 163 11.17 8.18 -0.35
N GLU A 164 10.36 9.14 -0.77
CA GLU A 164 10.41 10.51 -0.25
C GLU A 164 10.11 10.59 1.26
N HIS A 165 9.36 9.58 1.77
CA HIS A 165 9.02 9.49 3.20
C HIS A 165 9.80 8.39 3.95
N GLY A 166 10.97 7.98 3.45
CA GLY A 166 11.86 7.08 4.17
C GLY A 166 11.42 5.61 4.19
N PHE A 167 10.52 5.21 3.30
CA PHE A 167 10.16 3.80 3.08
C PHE A 167 10.78 3.28 1.79
N VAL A 168 11.48 2.15 1.87
CA VAL A 168 12.06 1.47 0.71
C VAL A 168 11.17 0.31 0.29
N PRO A 169 10.61 0.34 -0.92
CA PRO A 169 9.86 -0.78 -1.45
C PRO A 169 10.72 -2.05 -1.51
N VAL A 170 10.21 -3.13 -0.91
CA VAL A 170 10.90 -4.43 -0.84
C VAL A 170 10.26 -5.44 -1.78
N SER A 171 8.94 -5.40 -1.91
CA SER A 171 8.21 -6.34 -2.75
C SER A 171 6.96 -5.70 -3.33
N TRP A 172 6.73 -5.97 -4.61
CA TRP A 172 5.56 -5.50 -5.34
C TRP A 172 4.73 -6.70 -5.78
N ARG A 173 3.42 -6.59 -5.65
CA ARG A 173 2.47 -7.57 -6.16
C ARG A 173 1.33 -6.87 -6.88
N ALA A 174 0.76 -7.55 -7.84
CA ALA A 174 -0.43 -7.12 -8.56
C ALA A 174 -1.54 -8.12 -8.28
N GLY A 175 -2.75 -7.64 -8.13
CA GLY A 175 -3.90 -8.50 -7.87
C GLY A 175 -5.18 -7.97 -8.49
N LEU A 176 -6.25 -8.74 -8.33
CA LEU A 176 -7.59 -8.34 -8.78
C LEU A 176 -7.65 -8.17 -10.31
N PHE A 177 -7.24 -9.23 -11.03
CA PHE A 177 -7.31 -9.27 -12.49
C PHE A 177 -8.72 -9.63 -13.00
N VAL A 178 -9.58 -10.14 -12.12
CA VAL A 178 -10.99 -10.38 -12.44
C VAL A 178 -11.69 -9.05 -12.76
N PRO A 179 -12.50 -8.98 -13.84
CA PRO A 179 -13.26 -7.78 -14.15
C PRO A 179 -14.31 -7.47 -13.08
N PRO A 180 -14.63 -6.18 -12.80
CA PRO A 180 -15.57 -5.77 -11.77
C PRO A 180 -17.04 -5.89 -12.22
N PHE A 181 -17.43 -7.05 -12.75
CA PHE A 181 -18.79 -7.34 -13.20
C PHE A 181 -19.42 -8.44 -12.35
N GLN A 182 -20.69 -8.25 -11.97
CA GLN A 182 -21.47 -9.23 -11.20
C GLN A 182 -22.15 -10.28 -12.08
N SER A 183 -21.56 -10.65 -13.21
CA SER A 183 -22.12 -11.71 -14.06
C SER A 183 -21.71 -13.09 -13.54
N SER A 184 -22.61 -14.08 -13.67
CA SER A 184 -22.35 -15.47 -13.24
C SER A 184 -21.12 -16.04 -13.94
N PHE A 185 -20.88 -15.67 -15.18
CA PHE A 185 -19.71 -16.09 -15.96
C PHE A 185 -18.42 -15.58 -15.34
N VAL A 186 -18.32 -14.27 -15.02
CA VAL A 186 -17.14 -13.67 -14.40
C VAL A 186 -16.86 -14.30 -13.04
N LEU A 187 -17.89 -14.47 -12.21
CA LEU A 187 -17.77 -15.05 -10.87
C LEU A 187 -17.28 -16.50 -10.91
N LYS A 188 -17.75 -17.30 -11.88
CA LYS A 188 -17.32 -18.71 -12.06
C LYS A 188 -15.92 -18.82 -12.68
N SER A 189 -15.54 -17.88 -13.52
CA SER A 189 -14.27 -17.88 -14.26
C SER A 189 -13.12 -17.12 -13.57
N THR A 190 -13.27 -16.76 -12.29
CA THR A 190 -12.28 -15.97 -11.52
C THR A 190 -10.86 -16.51 -11.64
N ARG A 191 -10.68 -17.84 -11.47
CA ARG A 191 -9.34 -18.47 -11.56
C ARG A 191 -8.70 -18.33 -12.94
N LEU A 192 -9.51 -18.35 -14.00
CA LEU A 192 -9.04 -18.14 -15.37
C LEU A 192 -8.54 -16.71 -15.56
N PHE A 193 -9.34 -15.71 -15.13
CA PHE A 193 -8.95 -14.30 -15.20
C PHE A 193 -7.66 -14.02 -14.43
N GLU A 194 -7.50 -14.59 -13.23
CA GLU A 194 -6.29 -14.42 -12.43
C GLU A 194 -5.06 -15.09 -13.07
N ARG A 195 -5.22 -16.25 -13.71
CA ARG A 195 -4.13 -16.89 -14.46
C ARG A 195 -3.73 -16.08 -15.67
N LEU A 196 -4.69 -15.68 -16.50
CA LEU A 196 -4.45 -14.88 -17.69
C LEU A 196 -3.84 -13.51 -17.33
N GLY A 197 -4.38 -12.85 -16.31
CA GLY A 197 -3.87 -11.56 -15.85
C GLY A 197 -2.41 -11.61 -15.40
N ARG A 198 -1.98 -12.70 -14.76
CA ARG A 198 -0.56 -12.91 -14.42
C ARG A 198 0.33 -13.07 -15.66
N VAL A 199 -0.17 -13.69 -16.71
CA VAL A 199 0.55 -13.86 -17.99
C VAL A 199 0.63 -12.53 -18.76
N PHE A 200 -0.48 -11.78 -18.85
CA PHE A 200 -0.53 -10.48 -19.56
C PHE A 200 0.15 -9.34 -18.78
N GLY A 201 0.53 -9.60 -17.55
CA GLY A 201 1.34 -8.71 -16.75
C GLY A 201 0.54 -7.76 -15.84
N PRO A 202 1.25 -7.07 -14.93
CA PRO A 202 0.65 -6.28 -13.86
C PRO A 202 -0.17 -5.09 -14.35
N ALA A 203 0.00 -4.65 -15.60
CA ALA A 203 -0.72 -3.49 -16.15
C ALA A 203 -2.25 -3.66 -16.12
N MET A 204 -2.75 -4.90 -16.19
CA MET A 204 -4.18 -5.21 -16.16
C MET A 204 -4.76 -5.41 -14.75
N SER A 205 -3.94 -5.35 -13.72
CA SER A 205 -4.43 -5.54 -12.35
C SER A 205 -5.33 -4.40 -11.87
N GLY A 206 -6.29 -4.73 -11.02
CA GLY A 206 -7.17 -3.74 -10.37
C GLY A 206 -6.49 -3.01 -9.22
N VAL A 207 -5.53 -3.67 -8.54
CA VAL A 207 -4.82 -3.12 -7.39
C VAL A 207 -3.31 -3.30 -7.50
N ILE A 208 -2.59 -2.37 -6.88
CA ILE A 208 -1.16 -2.47 -6.59
C ILE A 208 -1.04 -2.78 -5.10
N CYS A 209 -0.26 -3.81 -4.78
CA CYS A 209 0.10 -4.14 -3.42
C CYS A 209 1.62 -3.99 -3.29
N VAL A 210 2.09 -3.23 -2.31
CA VAL A 210 3.51 -3.02 -2.06
C VAL A 210 3.82 -3.24 -0.59
N ARG A 211 4.91 -3.94 -0.31
CA ARG A 211 5.55 -3.95 0.99
C ARG A 211 6.77 -3.05 0.92
N ALA A 212 6.83 -2.07 1.81
CA ALA A 212 7.97 -1.19 1.96
C ALA A 212 8.47 -1.24 3.41
N ARG A 213 9.77 -1.07 3.59
CA ARG A 213 10.43 -1.11 4.89
C ARG A 213 10.88 0.26 5.30
N LYS A 214 10.62 0.64 6.56
CA LYS A 214 11.16 1.86 7.13
C LYS A 214 12.68 1.78 7.22
N GLN A 215 13.37 2.75 6.63
CA GLN A 215 14.80 2.91 6.84
C GLN A 215 15.06 3.63 8.16
N ALA A 216 15.89 3.05 9.02
CA ALA A 216 16.28 3.66 10.29
C ALA A 216 17.09 4.94 10.10
N PHE A 217 17.78 5.06 8.95
CA PHE A 217 18.50 6.26 8.51
C PHE A 217 18.06 6.55 7.08
N PRO A 218 17.59 7.77 6.77
CA PRO A 218 17.41 8.17 5.40
C PRO A 218 18.77 8.05 4.73
N ALA A 219 18.89 7.19 3.71
CA ALA A 219 20.05 7.21 2.84
C ALA A 219 20.13 8.63 2.28
N ILE A 220 21.14 9.40 2.70
CA ILE A 220 21.42 10.69 2.09
C ILE A 220 21.51 10.40 0.60
N PRO A 221 20.64 10.96 -0.26
CA PRO A 221 20.75 10.73 -1.69
C PRO A 221 22.15 11.16 -2.07
N ARG A 222 22.98 10.20 -2.46
CA ARG A 222 24.28 10.50 -3.04
C ARG A 222 23.95 11.30 -4.30
N ARG A 223 23.99 12.63 -4.19
CA ARG A 223 24.05 13.49 -5.35
C ARG A 223 25.19 12.93 -6.18
N GLN A 224 24.86 12.26 -7.27
CA GLN A 224 25.83 12.03 -8.33
C GLN A 224 26.29 13.43 -8.72
N ARG A 225 27.45 13.80 -8.19
CA ARG A 225 28.17 14.97 -8.63
C ARG A 225 28.53 14.61 -10.07
N GLU A 226 27.73 15.09 -11.03
CA GLU A 226 28.17 15.17 -12.41
C GLU A 226 29.46 15.98 -12.34
N GLU A 227 30.60 15.31 -12.42
CA GLU A 227 31.86 15.94 -12.70
C GLU A 227 31.74 16.52 -14.10
N ARG A 228 31.24 17.74 -14.18
CA ARG A 228 31.45 18.58 -15.36
C ARG A 228 32.94 18.77 -15.50
N PHE A 229 33.55 17.94 -16.32
CA PHE A 229 34.87 18.24 -16.87
C PHE A 229 34.77 19.59 -17.61
N VAL A 230 35.12 20.66 -16.94
CA VAL A 230 35.35 21.96 -17.58
C VAL A 230 36.61 21.77 -18.42
N ARG A 231 36.45 21.53 -19.71
CA ARG A 231 37.56 21.69 -20.67
C ARG A 231 38.02 23.12 -20.59
N VAL A 232 39.19 23.35 -20.00
CA VAL A 232 39.90 24.59 -20.08
C VAL A 232 40.47 24.68 -21.51
N PRO A 233 40.07 25.65 -22.34
CA PRO A 233 40.67 25.84 -23.65
C PRO A 233 42.02 26.50 -23.45
N GLY A 234 43.09 25.90 -23.98
CA GLY A 234 44.38 26.53 -24.19
C GLY A 234 45.50 26.19 -23.24
N MET A 235 46.03 24.97 -23.38
CA MET A 235 47.47 24.74 -23.18
C MET A 235 47.97 23.87 -24.33
N SER A 236 48.52 24.56 -25.31
CA SER A 236 49.30 23.99 -26.40
C SER A 236 50.56 23.34 -25.79
N ALA A 237 50.82 22.07 -26.10
CA ALA A 237 52.07 21.40 -25.75
C ALA A 237 53.22 22.06 -26.56
N ALA A 238 54.08 22.76 -25.85
CA ALA A 238 55.34 23.23 -26.42
C ALA A 238 56.28 22.02 -26.58
N THR A 239 56.60 21.73 -27.82
CA THR A 239 57.61 20.78 -28.27
C THR A 239 58.98 21.23 -27.75
N ALA A 240 59.61 20.52 -26.84
CA ALA A 240 61.03 20.66 -26.54
C ALA A 240 61.81 19.66 -27.41
N ARG A 241 62.40 20.13 -28.50
CA ARG A 241 63.57 19.56 -29.13
C ARG A 241 64.80 20.04 -28.40
N GLN A 242 65.72 19.17 -28.12
CA GLN A 242 67.19 19.29 -28.07
C GLN A 242 67.73 18.03 -27.38
N GLY A 243 68.72 17.36 -27.82
CA GLY A 243 69.87 17.50 -28.59
C GLY A 243 70.87 16.51 -28.08
#